data_83eccdfd037b59d4c23de9280ab26c74
#
_entry.id   83eccdfd037b59d4c23de9280ab26c74
#
_cell.length_a   1.000
_cell.length_b   1.000
_cell.length_c   1.000
_cell.angle_alpha   90.00
_cell.angle_beta   90.00
_cell.angle_gamma   90.00
#
_symmetry.space_group_name_H-M   'P 1'
#
loop_
_entity.id
_entity.type
_entity.pdbx_description
1 polymer ?
#
loop_
_entity_poly.entity_id
_entity_poly.type
_entity_poly.pdbx_seq_one_letter_code
_entity_poly.pdbx_strand_id
1 'polypeptide(L)'
;MAKLKALLLTEGYHGMISQVEGLAKALKTEFQHKIVRLNLLWNYIPPKLTPISKIILKDKNYITEVESFDLIISCGRKSVIPSIIYKRKNKKIFTIHIQDPKVSFKNFDLIIAPEHDNLKEENVITSKGAIHYITKEEIEKAKPYLIDKAKNGKLVSLILGGPNKYYSFSNEELTKIFEKIKSNFISKGYKAIIIPSMRTPKRIIDLAIKEFIPNGFVINDVDKQAYLASFALASSIVVTCDSTSMISEAAISGKPIFVAHMNPKRNNYRFQRFFQLFREMGIIRNLGEKVEKWTYNHFNEAERIASLVHSKLNN
;
A
#
# COMPACT_ATOMS: atom_id res chain seq x y z
N MET A 1 -1.83 -8.71 -30.05
CA MET A 1 -0.75 -7.76 -29.79
C MET A 1 0.29 -8.42 -28.89
N ALA A 2 1.58 -8.20 -29.14
CA ALA A 2 2.63 -8.67 -28.24
C ALA A 2 2.45 -8.03 -26.85
N LYS A 3 2.74 -8.80 -25.82
CA LYS A 3 2.59 -8.33 -24.43
C LYS A 3 3.75 -7.37 -24.11
N LEU A 4 3.45 -6.19 -23.58
CA LEU A 4 4.48 -5.22 -23.20
C LEU A 4 5.41 -5.80 -22.13
N LYS A 5 6.71 -5.54 -22.25
CA LYS A 5 7.73 -5.94 -21.29
C LYS A 5 8.10 -4.76 -20.39
N ALA A 6 7.87 -4.92 -19.08
CA ALA A 6 8.11 -3.88 -18.08
C ALA A 6 9.33 -4.20 -17.20
N LEU A 7 10.17 -3.21 -16.94
CA LEU A 7 11.18 -3.24 -15.91
C LEU A 7 10.68 -2.51 -14.67
N LEU A 8 10.59 -3.22 -13.54
CA LEU A 8 10.17 -2.65 -12.26
C LEU A 8 11.39 -2.27 -11.43
N LEU A 9 11.45 -1.01 -10.99
CA LEU A 9 12.57 -0.48 -10.20
C LEU A 9 12.10 0.00 -8.83
N THR A 10 12.60 -0.62 -7.76
CA THR A 10 12.29 -0.21 -6.37
C THR A 10 13.52 -0.28 -5.46
N GLU A 11 13.36 0.19 -4.23
CA GLU A 11 14.35 0.03 -3.14
C GLU A 11 14.24 -1.34 -2.43
N GLY A 12 13.29 -2.20 -2.81
CA GLY A 12 13.05 -3.51 -2.21
C GLY A 12 12.09 -3.51 -1.02
N TYR A 13 11.51 -2.37 -0.63
CA TYR A 13 10.48 -2.32 0.41
C TYR A 13 9.15 -2.86 -0.11
N HIS A 14 8.49 -3.69 0.69
CA HIS A 14 7.24 -4.38 0.32
C HIS A 14 6.17 -3.44 -0.26
N GLY A 15 5.93 -2.29 0.36
CA GLY A 15 4.94 -1.32 -0.13
C GLY A 15 5.27 -0.73 -1.51
N MET A 16 6.57 -0.60 -1.86
CA MET A 16 6.99 -0.14 -3.19
C MET A 16 6.84 -1.26 -4.22
N ILE A 17 7.23 -2.49 -3.85
CA ILE A 17 7.06 -3.69 -4.69
C ILE A 17 5.57 -3.86 -5.02
N SER A 18 4.71 -3.79 -4.01
CA SER A 18 3.25 -3.91 -4.18
C SER A 18 2.69 -2.90 -5.17
N GLN A 19 3.20 -1.67 -5.18
CA GLN A 19 2.74 -0.62 -6.10
C GLN A 19 3.17 -0.89 -7.54
N VAL A 20 4.46 -1.17 -7.79
CA VAL A 20 4.95 -1.40 -9.16
C VAL A 20 4.40 -2.69 -9.76
N GLU A 21 4.34 -3.77 -8.98
CA GLU A 21 3.76 -5.04 -9.44
C GLU A 21 2.25 -4.95 -9.63
N GLY A 22 1.54 -4.22 -8.75
CA GLY A 22 0.11 -3.98 -8.88
C GLY A 22 -0.23 -3.29 -10.19
N LEU A 23 0.52 -2.24 -10.54
CA LEU A 23 0.35 -1.56 -11.81
C LEU A 23 0.74 -2.43 -13.01
N ALA A 24 1.87 -3.15 -12.94
CA ALA A 24 2.32 -4.03 -14.01
C ALA A 24 1.32 -5.16 -14.31
N LYS A 25 0.75 -5.77 -13.25
CA LYS A 25 -0.31 -6.78 -13.38
C LYS A 25 -1.58 -6.21 -13.99
N ALA A 26 -2.02 -5.03 -13.54
CA ALA A 26 -3.21 -4.36 -14.08
C ALA A 26 -3.03 -3.94 -15.55
N LEU A 27 -1.82 -3.57 -15.95
CA LEU A 27 -1.44 -3.32 -17.35
C LEU A 27 -1.26 -4.60 -18.16
N LYS A 28 -1.34 -5.79 -17.54
CA LYS A 28 -1.14 -7.10 -18.17
C LYS A 28 0.23 -7.24 -18.85
N THR A 29 1.28 -6.62 -18.29
CA THR A 29 2.64 -6.69 -18.83
C THR A 29 3.36 -7.96 -18.37
N GLU A 30 4.37 -8.40 -19.13
CA GLU A 30 5.44 -9.25 -18.61
C GLU A 30 6.42 -8.36 -17.88
N PHE A 31 6.90 -8.76 -16.69
CA PHE A 31 7.79 -7.87 -15.95
C PHE A 31 8.96 -8.58 -15.28
N GLN A 32 10.05 -7.85 -15.17
CA GLN A 32 11.21 -8.19 -14.38
C GLN A 32 11.40 -7.13 -13.30
N HIS A 33 11.68 -7.56 -12.06
CA HIS A 33 11.92 -6.64 -10.95
C HIS A 33 13.42 -6.54 -10.63
N LYS A 34 13.95 -5.32 -10.59
CA LYS A 34 15.32 -5.01 -10.16
C LYS A 34 15.32 -4.12 -8.93
N ILE A 35 15.97 -4.57 -7.84
CA ILE A 35 16.17 -3.77 -6.64
C ILE A 35 17.32 -2.79 -6.87
N VAL A 36 17.05 -1.50 -6.72
CA VAL A 36 18.06 -0.45 -6.86
C VAL A 36 18.94 -0.37 -5.62
N ARG A 37 20.25 -0.48 -5.82
CA ARG A 37 21.26 -0.29 -4.78
C ARG A 37 22.19 0.83 -5.19
N LEU A 38 22.22 1.90 -4.40
CA LEU A 38 23.12 3.03 -4.59
C LEU A 38 24.42 2.84 -3.79
N ASN A 39 25.49 3.49 -4.22
CA ASN A 39 26.68 3.67 -3.41
C ASN A 39 26.36 4.41 -2.12
N LEU A 40 27.14 4.19 -1.05
CA LEU A 40 26.83 4.64 0.30
C LEU A 40 26.50 6.13 0.38
N LEU A 41 27.31 6.98 -0.26
CA LEU A 41 27.10 8.43 -0.30
C LEU A 41 25.71 8.80 -0.84
N TRP A 42 25.30 8.20 -1.98
CA TRP A 42 24.05 8.54 -2.68
C TRP A 42 22.79 8.03 -1.98
N ASN A 43 22.94 7.13 -1.00
CA ASN A 43 21.81 6.69 -0.18
C ASN A 43 21.19 7.82 0.66
N TYR A 44 21.93 8.87 0.95
CA TYR A 44 21.50 9.99 1.81
C TYR A 44 21.20 11.27 1.02
N ILE A 45 21.72 11.38 -0.21
CA ILE A 45 21.54 12.57 -1.05
C ILE A 45 20.17 12.55 -1.75
N PRO A 46 19.40 13.65 -1.72
CA PRO A 46 18.14 13.78 -2.44
C PRO A 46 18.33 13.63 -3.96
N PRO A 47 17.33 13.08 -4.70
CA PRO A 47 17.43 12.91 -6.16
C PRO A 47 17.77 14.20 -6.91
N LYS A 48 17.28 15.36 -6.45
CA LYS A 48 17.58 16.67 -7.07
C LYS A 48 19.07 17.01 -7.08
N LEU A 49 19.84 16.52 -6.11
CA LEU A 49 21.27 16.77 -5.97
C LEU A 49 22.13 15.57 -6.45
N THR A 50 21.49 14.50 -6.90
CA THR A 50 22.15 13.28 -7.35
C THR A 50 22.45 13.38 -8.86
N PRO A 51 23.69 13.13 -9.31
CA PRO A 51 24.03 13.19 -10.73
C PRO A 51 23.33 12.09 -11.53
N ILE A 52 22.90 12.41 -12.75
CA ILE A 52 22.31 11.43 -13.67
C ILE A 52 23.44 10.64 -14.35
N SER A 53 24.09 9.77 -13.59
CA SER A 53 25.23 8.97 -14.00
C SER A 53 25.23 7.61 -13.30
N LYS A 54 25.76 6.59 -13.99
CA LYS A 54 25.93 5.24 -13.42
C LYS A 54 26.86 5.19 -12.21
N ILE A 55 27.66 6.22 -11.96
CA ILE A 55 28.57 6.31 -10.80
C ILE A 55 27.84 6.21 -9.46
N ILE A 56 26.55 6.55 -9.43
CA ILE A 56 25.73 6.45 -8.22
C ILE A 56 25.38 5.00 -7.84
N LEU A 57 25.43 4.08 -8.80
CA LEU A 57 25.01 2.68 -8.61
C LEU A 57 26.13 1.86 -7.99
N LYS A 58 25.75 0.98 -7.06
CA LYS A 58 26.68 0.01 -6.45
C LYS A 58 27.22 -0.96 -7.49
N ASP A 59 26.38 -1.39 -8.44
CA ASP A 59 26.74 -2.20 -9.58
C ASP A 59 26.68 -1.34 -10.85
N LYS A 60 27.82 -1.11 -11.50
CA LYS A 60 27.93 -0.31 -12.73
C LYS A 60 27.27 -1.02 -13.93
N ASN A 61 27.13 -2.34 -13.86
CA ASN A 61 26.44 -3.15 -14.88
C ASN A 61 24.92 -3.25 -14.64
N TYR A 62 24.40 -2.60 -13.61
CA TYR A 62 22.96 -2.61 -13.28
C TYR A 62 22.08 -2.19 -14.46
N ILE A 63 22.55 -1.24 -15.29
CA ILE A 63 21.82 -0.75 -16.44
C ILE A 63 22.31 -1.49 -17.70
N THR A 64 21.80 -2.69 -17.89
CA THR A 64 21.98 -3.56 -19.05
C THR A 64 20.65 -3.79 -19.75
N GLU A 65 20.66 -4.39 -20.93
CA GLU A 65 19.46 -4.86 -21.63
C GLU A 65 18.37 -3.79 -21.81
N VAL A 66 18.78 -2.54 -22.02
CA VAL A 66 17.86 -1.39 -22.11
C VAL A 66 16.85 -1.55 -23.24
N GLU A 67 17.23 -2.25 -24.31
CA GLU A 67 16.40 -2.46 -25.49
C GLU A 67 15.36 -3.58 -25.34
N SER A 68 15.46 -4.38 -24.27
CA SER A 68 14.55 -5.50 -24.01
C SER A 68 13.23 -5.10 -23.33
N PHE A 69 13.07 -3.82 -22.94
CA PHE A 69 11.91 -3.33 -22.24
C PHE A 69 11.21 -2.19 -22.99
N ASP A 70 9.87 -2.27 -23.02
CA ASP A 70 9.00 -1.23 -23.57
C ASP A 70 8.68 -0.17 -22.50
N LEU A 71 8.64 -0.59 -21.22
CA LEU A 71 8.11 0.19 -20.12
C LEU A 71 9.01 0.08 -18.88
N ILE A 72 9.18 1.19 -18.16
CA ILE A 72 9.76 1.22 -16.82
C ILE A 72 8.68 1.69 -15.85
N ILE A 73 8.44 0.92 -14.79
CA ILE A 73 7.62 1.33 -13.65
C ILE A 73 8.51 1.42 -12.43
N SER A 74 8.66 2.60 -11.87
CA SER A 74 9.55 2.84 -10.75
C SER A 74 8.81 3.42 -9.55
N CYS A 75 9.25 3.05 -8.33
CA CYS A 75 8.72 3.58 -7.08
C CYS A 75 9.84 3.77 -6.05
N GLY A 76 9.79 4.89 -5.37
CA GLY A 76 10.74 5.23 -4.31
C GLY A 76 11.92 6.06 -4.79
N ARG A 77 12.52 6.75 -3.82
CA ARG A 77 13.55 7.78 -4.03
C ARG A 77 14.77 7.29 -4.83
N LYS A 78 15.27 6.08 -4.50
CA LYS A 78 16.50 5.57 -5.13
C LYS A 78 16.29 5.13 -6.57
N SER A 79 15.05 4.84 -6.97
CA SER A 79 14.72 4.42 -8.34
C SER A 79 14.61 5.58 -9.33
N VAL A 80 14.51 6.83 -8.85
CA VAL A 80 14.33 8.04 -9.67
C VAL A 80 15.45 8.18 -10.70
N ILE A 81 16.70 8.31 -10.25
CA ILE A 81 17.84 8.55 -11.15
C ILE A 81 18.13 7.36 -12.08
N PRO A 82 18.09 6.08 -11.62
CA PRO A 82 18.19 4.94 -12.53
C PRO A 82 17.15 4.95 -13.64
N SER A 83 15.88 5.26 -13.35
CA SER A 83 14.83 5.38 -14.38
C SER A 83 15.16 6.44 -15.43
N ILE A 84 15.66 7.59 -15.00
CA ILE A 84 16.09 8.65 -15.92
C ILE A 84 17.28 8.21 -16.77
N ILE A 85 18.23 7.45 -16.22
CA ILE A 85 19.36 6.93 -16.98
C ILE A 85 18.88 5.94 -18.07
N TYR A 86 17.93 5.04 -17.74
CA TYR A 86 17.31 4.15 -18.73
C TYR A 86 16.64 4.94 -19.85
N LYS A 87 15.80 5.94 -19.52
CA LYS A 87 15.14 6.81 -20.50
C LYS A 87 16.12 7.55 -21.42
N ARG A 88 17.24 8.03 -20.85
CA ARG A 88 18.29 8.71 -21.65
C ARG A 88 19.02 7.77 -22.63
N LYS A 89 19.17 6.49 -22.24
CA LYS A 89 19.80 5.49 -23.10
C LYS A 89 18.90 5.01 -24.23
N ASN A 90 17.61 4.85 -23.94
CA ASN A 90 16.60 4.49 -24.93
C ASN A 90 15.39 5.41 -24.79
N LYS A 91 15.27 6.39 -25.67
CA LYS A 91 14.18 7.38 -25.66
C LYS A 91 12.81 6.76 -25.95
N LYS A 92 12.76 5.55 -26.54
CA LYS A 92 11.50 4.85 -26.86
C LYS A 92 10.86 4.21 -25.62
N ILE A 93 11.64 3.90 -24.57
CA ILE A 93 11.08 3.33 -23.33
C ILE A 93 10.11 4.33 -22.71
N PHE A 94 8.88 3.89 -22.42
CA PHE A 94 7.92 4.68 -21.67
C PHE A 94 8.17 4.56 -20.16
N THR A 95 8.31 5.67 -19.46
CA THR A 95 8.69 5.71 -18.04
C THR A 95 7.57 6.21 -17.16
N ILE A 96 7.19 5.38 -16.17
CA ILE A 96 6.22 5.70 -15.14
C ILE A 96 6.93 5.74 -13.80
N HIS A 97 6.77 6.83 -13.05
CA HIS A 97 7.22 6.89 -11.66
C HIS A 97 6.01 7.00 -10.72
N ILE A 98 5.95 6.13 -9.72
CA ILE A 98 4.90 6.15 -8.68
C ILE A 98 5.44 6.93 -7.48
N GLN A 99 4.69 7.92 -7.01
CA GLN A 99 4.99 8.96 -6.02
C GLN A 99 5.69 10.17 -6.62
N ASP A 100 5.93 11.20 -5.78
CA ASP A 100 6.65 12.40 -6.17
C ASP A 100 8.15 12.11 -6.34
N PRO A 101 8.73 12.24 -7.54
CA PRO A 101 10.14 11.94 -7.79
C PRO A 101 11.11 12.94 -7.17
N LYS A 102 10.63 14.13 -6.74
CA LYS A 102 11.45 15.22 -6.20
C LYS A 102 12.53 15.75 -7.17
N VAL A 103 12.27 15.59 -8.46
CA VAL A 103 13.03 16.17 -9.59
C VAL A 103 12.04 16.70 -10.61
N SER A 104 12.53 17.34 -11.69
CA SER A 104 11.65 17.81 -12.78
C SER A 104 10.81 16.66 -13.35
N PHE A 105 9.50 16.86 -13.42
CA PHE A 105 8.54 15.86 -13.91
C PHE A 105 8.73 15.54 -15.39
N LYS A 106 9.33 16.46 -16.16
CA LYS A 106 9.73 16.25 -17.56
C LYS A 106 10.72 15.11 -17.80
N ASN A 107 11.33 14.57 -16.74
CA ASN A 107 12.20 13.39 -16.83
C ASN A 107 11.43 12.07 -16.98
N PHE A 108 10.12 12.09 -16.83
CA PHE A 108 9.24 10.92 -16.94
C PHE A 108 8.14 11.19 -17.96
N ASP A 109 7.71 10.14 -18.65
CA ASP A 109 6.54 10.24 -19.52
C ASP A 109 5.26 10.35 -18.69
N LEU A 110 5.24 9.69 -17.51
CA LEU A 110 4.10 9.73 -16.62
C LEU A 110 4.53 9.63 -15.15
N ILE A 111 3.84 10.38 -14.29
CA ILE A 111 3.95 10.29 -12.84
C ILE A 111 2.59 9.91 -12.27
N ILE A 112 2.57 8.94 -11.36
CA ILE A 112 1.38 8.57 -10.61
C ILE A 112 1.58 9.02 -9.16
N ALA A 113 0.84 10.05 -8.76
CA ALA A 113 0.97 10.64 -7.43
C ALA A 113 -0.33 10.47 -6.64
N PRO A 114 -0.25 10.20 -5.32
CA PRO A 114 -1.44 10.21 -4.47
C PRO A 114 -2.14 11.58 -4.51
N GLU A 115 -3.47 11.59 -4.62
CA GLU A 115 -4.27 12.83 -4.67
C GLU A 115 -4.01 13.73 -3.46
N HIS A 116 -3.76 13.14 -2.30
CA HIS A 116 -3.43 13.87 -1.08
C HIS A 116 -2.06 14.58 -1.10
N ASP A 117 -1.22 14.34 -2.12
CA ASP A 117 0.05 15.07 -2.33
C ASP A 117 -0.17 16.38 -3.11
N ASN A 118 -1.34 16.56 -3.72
CA ASN A 118 -1.75 17.75 -4.46
C ASN A 118 -0.77 18.20 -5.56
N LEU A 119 -0.23 17.23 -6.30
CA LEU A 119 0.63 17.48 -7.45
C LEU A 119 -0.23 17.66 -8.71
N LYS A 120 0.02 18.74 -9.46
CA LYS A 120 -0.77 19.09 -10.66
C LYS A 120 0.20 19.49 -11.77
N GLU A 121 0.43 18.57 -12.68
CA GLU A 121 1.21 18.78 -13.91
C GLU A 121 0.58 17.96 -15.04
N GLU A 122 0.86 18.29 -16.28
CA GLU A 122 0.26 17.65 -17.46
C GLU A 122 0.50 16.13 -17.52
N ASN A 123 1.69 15.69 -17.11
CA ASN A 123 2.06 14.28 -17.07
C ASN A 123 1.85 13.63 -15.69
N VAL A 124 0.93 14.15 -14.88
CA VAL A 124 0.56 13.55 -13.58
C VAL A 124 -0.83 12.95 -13.65
N ILE A 125 -0.93 11.69 -13.25
CA ILE A 125 -2.19 11.03 -12.92
C ILE A 125 -2.28 10.90 -11.40
N THR A 126 -3.39 11.36 -10.81
CA THR A 126 -3.61 11.22 -9.38
C THR A 126 -4.25 9.88 -9.02
N SER A 127 -3.71 9.23 -7.98
CA SER A 127 -4.31 8.04 -7.38
C SER A 127 -5.08 8.40 -6.11
N LYS A 128 -6.31 7.91 -5.96
CA LYS A 128 -7.15 8.13 -4.78
C LYS A 128 -6.63 7.36 -3.57
N GLY A 129 -6.17 6.13 -3.80
CA GLY A 129 -5.53 5.28 -2.79
C GLY A 129 -4.20 4.71 -3.26
N ALA A 130 -3.61 3.85 -2.45
CA ALA A 130 -2.40 3.16 -2.83
C ALA A 130 -2.70 2.11 -3.92
N ILE A 131 -1.88 2.07 -4.96
CA ILE A 131 -1.86 0.95 -5.91
C ILE A 131 -1.29 -0.27 -5.17
N HIS A 132 -1.86 -1.45 -5.40
CA HIS A 132 -1.36 -2.70 -4.86
C HIS A 132 -1.74 -3.89 -5.75
N TYR A 133 -1.08 -5.03 -5.55
CA TYR A 133 -1.30 -6.23 -6.35
C TYR A 133 -2.44 -7.13 -5.84
N ILE A 134 -3.02 -6.83 -4.67
CA ILE A 134 -4.08 -7.65 -4.08
C ILE A 134 -5.35 -7.53 -4.92
N THR A 135 -5.98 -8.66 -5.22
CA THR A 135 -7.25 -8.75 -5.95
C THR A 135 -8.34 -9.41 -5.10
N LYS A 136 -9.60 -9.26 -5.52
CA LYS A 136 -10.73 -9.97 -4.87
C LYS A 136 -10.56 -11.48 -4.93
N GLU A 137 -10.06 -11.98 -6.05
CA GLU A 137 -9.83 -13.41 -6.27
C GLU A 137 -8.76 -13.95 -5.30
N GLU A 138 -7.68 -13.19 -5.07
CA GLU A 138 -6.65 -13.58 -4.08
C GLU A 138 -7.24 -13.60 -2.65
N ILE A 139 -8.11 -12.64 -2.31
CA ILE A 139 -8.81 -12.60 -1.01
C ILE A 139 -9.69 -13.84 -0.85
N GLU A 140 -10.53 -14.16 -1.83
CA GLU A 140 -11.42 -15.33 -1.75
C GLU A 140 -10.64 -16.66 -1.74
N LYS A 141 -9.57 -16.78 -2.51
CA LYS A 141 -8.67 -17.96 -2.49
C LYS A 141 -7.99 -18.17 -1.14
N ALA A 142 -7.72 -17.12 -0.38
CA ALA A 142 -7.11 -17.22 0.94
C ALA A 142 -8.09 -17.65 2.05
N LYS A 143 -9.40 -17.52 1.82
CA LYS A 143 -10.46 -17.81 2.82
C LYS A 143 -10.31 -19.14 3.57
N PRO A 144 -10.00 -20.28 2.91
CA PRO A 144 -9.83 -21.57 3.59
C PRO A 144 -8.75 -21.56 4.67
N TYR A 145 -7.74 -20.68 4.55
CA TYR A 145 -6.58 -20.64 5.44
C TYR A 145 -6.92 -20.40 6.92
N LEU A 146 -7.99 -19.63 7.20
CA LEU A 146 -8.43 -19.34 8.55
C LEU A 146 -9.85 -19.84 8.85
N ILE A 147 -10.47 -20.62 7.96
CA ILE A 147 -11.88 -20.99 8.07
C ILE A 147 -12.18 -21.80 9.33
N ASP A 148 -11.27 -22.68 9.74
CA ASP A 148 -11.43 -23.50 10.94
C ASP A 148 -11.35 -22.69 12.23
N LYS A 149 -10.52 -21.64 12.26
CA LYS A 149 -10.45 -20.68 13.37
C LYS A 149 -11.65 -19.74 13.41
N ALA A 150 -12.30 -19.56 12.27
CA ALA A 150 -13.43 -18.66 12.08
C ALA A 150 -14.80 -19.30 12.39
N LYS A 151 -14.85 -20.59 12.75
CA LYS A 151 -16.09 -21.33 12.98
C LYS A 151 -16.95 -20.63 14.05
N ASN A 152 -18.24 -20.42 13.68
CA ASN A 152 -19.33 -19.95 14.54
C ASN A 152 -19.25 -18.48 14.99
N GLY A 153 -19.56 -17.54 14.11
CA GLY A 153 -19.87 -16.18 14.52
C GLY A 153 -19.52 -15.09 13.50
N LYS A 154 -19.98 -13.90 13.79
CA LYS A 154 -19.58 -12.69 13.06
C LYS A 154 -18.13 -12.35 13.43
N LEU A 155 -17.31 -12.00 12.46
CA LEU A 155 -15.91 -11.70 12.67
C LEU A 155 -15.63 -10.21 12.40
N VAL A 156 -14.76 -9.62 13.22
CA VAL A 156 -14.11 -8.34 12.95
C VAL A 156 -12.61 -8.58 12.79
N SER A 157 -12.03 -8.11 11.70
CA SER A 157 -10.57 -8.15 11.51
C SER A 157 -9.96 -6.84 11.99
N LEU A 158 -8.95 -6.89 12.86
CA LEU A 158 -8.12 -5.76 13.23
C LEU A 158 -6.74 -5.89 12.57
N ILE A 159 -6.44 -4.98 11.67
CA ILE A 159 -5.13 -4.87 11.03
C ILE A 159 -4.29 -3.87 11.83
N LEU A 160 -3.23 -4.37 12.44
CA LEU A 160 -2.29 -3.58 13.23
C LEU A 160 -1.11 -3.12 12.37
N GLY A 161 -0.95 -1.84 12.23
CA GLY A 161 0.27 -1.25 11.68
C GLY A 161 1.42 -1.23 12.69
N GLY A 162 2.19 -0.16 12.70
CA GLY A 162 3.29 -0.01 13.64
C GLY A 162 3.85 1.41 13.64
N PRO A 163 4.80 1.69 14.54
CA PRO A 163 5.35 3.03 14.70
C PRO A 163 5.97 3.55 13.39
N ASN A 164 5.80 4.82 13.19
CA ASN A 164 6.41 5.55 12.10
C ASN A 164 6.73 7.00 12.54
N LYS A 165 7.13 7.85 11.59
CA LYS A 165 7.44 9.25 11.91
C LYS A 165 6.24 10.08 12.40
N TYR A 166 5.00 9.60 12.19
CA TYR A 166 3.77 10.30 12.58
C TYR A 166 3.11 9.71 13.82
N TYR A 167 3.24 8.42 14.10
CA TYR A 167 2.52 7.70 15.14
C TYR A 167 3.48 6.85 16.00
N SER A 168 3.29 6.86 17.32
CA SER A 168 4.18 6.20 18.29
C SER A 168 3.83 4.73 18.57
N PHE A 169 2.56 4.36 18.50
CA PHE A 169 2.07 3.04 18.90
C PHE A 169 2.35 2.72 20.37
N SER A 170 1.96 3.61 21.27
CA SER A 170 2.06 3.35 22.72
C SER A 170 1.06 2.28 23.15
N ASN A 171 1.37 1.59 24.25
CA ASN A 171 0.43 0.62 24.83
C ASN A 171 -0.89 1.29 25.23
N GLU A 172 -0.83 2.49 25.79
CA GLU A 172 -2.01 3.25 26.21
C GLU A 172 -2.95 3.54 25.03
N GLU A 173 -2.42 4.01 23.89
CA GLU A 173 -3.24 4.28 22.70
C GLU A 173 -3.87 2.99 22.17
N LEU A 174 -3.09 1.89 22.11
CA LEU A 174 -3.60 0.61 21.62
C LEU A 174 -4.63 0.01 22.58
N THR A 175 -4.47 0.14 23.90
CA THR A 175 -5.49 -0.27 24.88
C THR A 175 -6.80 0.46 24.62
N LYS A 176 -6.80 1.77 24.43
CA LYS A 176 -8.01 2.54 24.09
C LYS A 176 -8.67 2.07 22.79
N ILE A 177 -7.87 1.71 21.77
CA ILE A 177 -8.38 1.12 20.52
C ILE A 177 -9.02 -0.24 20.79
N PHE A 178 -8.37 -1.10 21.57
CA PHE A 178 -8.88 -2.42 21.91
C PHE A 178 -10.18 -2.35 22.71
N GLU A 179 -10.30 -1.42 23.66
CA GLU A 179 -11.53 -1.16 24.38
C GLU A 179 -12.69 -0.75 23.45
N LYS A 180 -12.41 0.13 22.46
CA LYS A 180 -13.41 0.49 21.45
C LYS A 180 -13.82 -0.70 20.59
N ILE A 181 -12.89 -1.60 20.23
CA ILE A 181 -13.24 -2.82 19.49
C ILE A 181 -14.10 -3.73 20.35
N LYS A 182 -13.76 -3.89 21.63
CA LYS A 182 -14.56 -4.68 22.57
C LYS A 182 -15.98 -4.13 22.70
N SER A 183 -16.13 -2.82 22.91
CA SER A 183 -17.45 -2.19 23.04
C SER A 183 -18.27 -2.19 21.75
N ASN A 184 -17.61 -1.98 20.60
CA ASN A 184 -18.32 -1.89 19.33
C ASN A 184 -18.68 -3.25 18.72
N PHE A 185 -17.82 -4.27 18.92
CA PHE A 185 -17.95 -5.55 18.25
C PHE A 185 -18.09 -6.74 19.20
N ILE A 186 -17.16 -6.92 20.16
CA ILE A 186 -17.17 -8.12 21.00
C ILE A 186 -18.44 -8.18 21.86
N SER A 187 -18.85 -7.05 22.46
CA SER A 187 -20.11 -6.96 23.23
C SER A 187 -21.37 -7.29 22.41
N LYS A 188 -21.26 -7.29 21.08
CA LYS A 188 -22.32 -7.65 20.13
C LYS A 188 -22.16 -9.05 19.53
N GLY A 189 -21.33 -9.89 20.14
CA GLY A 189 -21.13 -11.29 19.73
C GLY A 189 -20.19 -11.50 18.55
N TYR A 190 -19.38 -10.50 18.17
CA TYR A 190 -18.31 -10.69 17.20
C TYR A 190 -17.10 -11.37 17.84
N LYS A 191 -16.36 -12.14 17.07
CA LYS A 191 -15.01 -12.59 17.42
C LYS A 191 -13.97 -11.75 16.67
N ALA A 192 -12.84 -11.47 17.30
CA ALA A 192 -11.77 -10.69 16.70
C ALA A 192 -10.73 -11.56 16.01
N ILE A 193 -10.28 -11.15 14.82
CA ILE A 193 -9.07 -11.64 14.15
C ILE A 193 -8.06 -10.50 14.19
N ILE A 194 -6.93 -10.70 14.87
CA ILE A 194 -5.90 -9.67 14.95
C ILE A 194 -4.73 -10.04 14.06
N ILE A 195 -4.40 -9.17 13.12
CA ILE A 195 -3.36 -9.36 12.11
C ILE A 195 -2.26 -8.31 12.30
N PRO A 196 -1.04 -8.69 12.65
CA PRO A 196 0.09 -7.78 12.72
C PRO A 196 0.67 -7.48 11.33
N SER A 197 1.29 -6.32 11.19
CA SER A 197 2.15 -5.96 10.05
C SER A 197 3.62 -6.11 10.42
N MET A 198 4.51 -6.01 9.41
CA MET A 198 5.98 -6.03 9.62
C MET A 198 6.49 -4.96 10.60
N ARG A 199 5.73 -3.91 10.84
CA ARG A 199 6.08 -2.82 11.75
C ARG A 199 5.47 -2.96 13.13
N THR A 200 4.59 -3.96 13.36
CA THR A 200 3.92 -4.14 14.64
C THR A 200 4.92 -4.63 15.70
N PRO A 201 5.15 -3.86 16.77
CA PRO A 201 6.07 -4.29 17.83
C PRO A 201 5.56 -5.53 18.55
N LYS A 202 6.45 -6.45 18.93
CA LYS A 202 6.12 -7.67 19.66
C LYS A 202 5.26 -7.39 20.91
N ARG A 203 5.60 -6.36 21.71
CA ARG A 203 4.82 -5.95 22.88
C ARG A 203 3.34 -5.65 22.58
N ILE A 204 3.03 -5.15 21.36
CA ILE A 204 1.64 -4.89 20.94
C ILE A 204 0.92 -6.18 20.56
N ILE A 205 1.63 -7.13 19.96
CA ILE A 205 1.10 -8.47 19.68
C ILE A 205 0.77 -9.17 21.01
N ASP A 206 1.69 -9.13 21.97
CA ASP A 206 1.49 -9.73 23.30
C ASP A 206 0.32 -9.07 24.04
N LEU A 207 0.17 -7.74 23.95
CA LEU A 207 -0.98 -7.02 24.48
C LEU A 207 -2.28 -7.48 23.80
N ALA A 208 -2.29 -7.61 22.47
CA ALA A 208 -3.45 -8.09 21.74
C ALA A 208 -3.84 -9.53 22.12
N ILE A 209 -2.85 -10.42 22.31
CA ILE A 209 -3.06 -11.78 22.79
C ILE A 209 -3.78 -11.77 24.13
N LYS A 210 -3.28 -10.99 25.09
CA LYS A 210 -3.89 -10.84 26.42
C LYS A 210 -5.34 -10.35 26.35
N GLU A 211 -5.60 -9.39 25.44
CA GLU A 211 -6.88 -8.70 25.38
C GLU A 211 -7.97 -9.47 24.60
N PHE A 212 -7.58 -10.29 23.60
CA PHE A 212 -8.54 -10.88 22.67
C PHE A 212 -8.63 -12.41 22.68
N ILE A 213 -7.69 -13.14 23.29
CA ILE A 213 -7.74 -14.62 23.28
C ILE A 213 -9.08 -15.21 23.73
N PRO A 214 -9.81 -14.68 24.74
CA PRO A 214 -11.10 -15.25 25.08
C PRO A 214 -12.17 -15.07 24.00
N ASN A 215 -12.03 -14.02 23.14
CA ASN A 215 -13.06 -13.57 22.20
C ASN A 215 -12.55 -13.51 20.75
N GLY A 216 -11.52 -14.27 20.42
CA GLY A 216 -10.92 -14.25 19.09
C GLY A 216 -9.57 -14.94 19.03
N PHE A 217 -8.77 -14.62 18.03
CA PHE A 217 -7.41 -15.11 17.89
C PHE A 217 -6.48 -14.08 17.29
N VAL A 218 -5.21 -14.19 17.61
CA VAL A 218 -4.15 -13.30 17.15
C VAL A 218 -3.19 -14.11 16.28
N ILE A 219 -2.83 -13.56 15.12
CA ILE A 219 -1.74 -14.08 14.30
C ILE A 219 -0.43 -13.52 14.87
N ASN A 220 0.50 -14.39 15.23
CA ASN A 220 1.71 -14.00 15.96
C ASN A 220 2.78 -13.37 15.06
N ASP A 221 2.82 -13.79 13.80
CA ASP A 221 3.82 -13.39 12.82
C ASP A 221 3.17 -12.75 11.59
N VAL A 222 3.98 -12.11 10.76
CA VAL A 222 3.52 -11.56 9.48
C VAL A 222 3.20 -12.70 8.53
N ASP A 223 1.92 -12.82 8.20
CA ASP A 223 1.39 -13.89 7.36
C ASP A 223 0.45 -13.30 6.30
N LYS A 224 0.88 -13.33 5.03
CA LYS A 224 0.09 -12.83 3.91
C LYS A 224 -1.21 -13.60 3.72
N GLN A 225 -1.20 -14.93 3.92
CA GLN A 225 -2.40 -15.75 3.74
C GLN A 225 -3.43 -15.44 4.83
N ALA A 226 -2.99 -15.30 6.09
CA ALA A 226 -3.84 -14.88 7.19
C ALA A 226 -4.39 -13.46 6.98
N TYR A 227 -3.58 -12.53 6.47
CA TYR A 227 -3.99 -11.17 6.15
C TYR A 227 -5.15 -11.16 5.14
N LEU A 228 -5.00 -11.86 4.00
CA LEU A 228 -6.02 -11.93 2.96
C LEU A 228 -7.26 -12.71 3.45
N ALA A 229 -7.07 -13.84 4.14
CA ALA A 229 -8.16 -14.64 4.71
C ALA A 229 -8.98 -13.81 5.71
N SER A 230 -8.35 -12.94 6.49
CA SER A 230 -9.05 -12.05 7.42
C SER A 230 -10.00 -11.10 6.70
N PHE A 231 -9.63 -10.61 5.52
CA PHE A 231 -10.51 -9.79 4.68
C PHE A 231 -11.68 -10.60 4.11
N ALA A 232 -11.44 -11.85 3.70
CA ALA A 232 -12.50 -12.72 3.21
C ALA A 232 -13.55 -13.06 4.27
N LEU A 233 -13.09 -13.36 5.49
CA LEU A 233 -13.93 -13.90 6.57
C LEU A 233 -14.62 -12.82 7.42
N ALA A 234 -13.98 -11.65 7.62
CA ALA A 234 -14.55 -10.60 8.46
C ALA A 234 -15.82 -9.98 7.87
N SER A 235 -16.75 -9.60 8.74
CA SER A 235 -17.93 -8.80 8.40
C SER A 235 -17.61 -7.31 8.38
N SER A 236 -16.60 -6.90 9.13
CA SER A 236 -16.06 -5.54 9.19
C SER A 236 -14.56 -5.58 9.42
N ILE A 237 -13.85 -4.59 8.92
CA ILE A 237 -12.40 -4.48 9.04
C ILE A 237 -12.08 -3.22 9.83
N VAL A 238 -11.21 -3.32 10.82
CA VAL A 238 -10.63 -2.19 11.56
C VAL A 238 -9.17 -2.09 11.13
N VAL A 239 -8.71 -0.90 10.76
CA VAL A 239 -7.31 -0.66 10.36
C VAL A 239 -6.76 0.50 11.18
N THR A 240 -5.56 0.37 11.74
CA THR A 240 -4.90 1.49 12.41
C THR A 240 -4.50 2.58 11.42
N CYS A 241 -4.60 3.84 11.83
CA CYS A 241 -4.52 5.02 10.95
C CYS A 241 -3.12 5.31 10.38
N ASP A 242 -2.10 4.56 10.76
CA ASP A 242 -0.70 4.80 10.39
C ASP A 242 -0.33 4.38 8.96
N SER A 243 -1.24 3.68 8.25
CA SER A 243 -0.95 3.14 6.92
C SER A 243 -2.11 3.34 5.94
N THR A 244 -1.95 4.30 5.03
CA THR A 244 -2.87 4.50 3.91
C THR A 244 -2.90 3.30 2.95
N SER A 245 -1.78 2.56 2.82
CA SER A 245 -1.71 1.37 1.98
C SER A 245 -2.61 0.25 2.52
N MET A 246 -2.53 -0.08 3.82
CA MET A 246 -3.38 -1.13 4.41
C MET A 246 -4.88 -0.79 4.32
N ILE A 247 -5.24 0.49 4.45
CA ILE A 247 -6.62 0.94 4.27
C ILE A 247 -7.05 0.77 2.80
N SER A 248 -6.19 1.11 1.85
CA SER A 248 -6.47 0.92 0.42
C SER A 248 -6.59 -0.56 0.04
N GLU A 249 -5.73 -1.41 0.60
CA GLU A 249 -5.78 -2.86 0.42
C GLU A 249 -7.07 -3.46 0.99
N ALA A 250 -7.49 -3.02 2.19
CA ALA A 250 -8.75 -3.44 2.79
C ALA A 250 -9.96 -3.03 1.94
N ALA A 251 -9.89 -1.87 1.27
CA ALA A 251 -10.99 -1.33 0.48
C ALA A 251 -11.38 -2.22 -0.71
N ILE A 252 -10.46 -3.04 -1.25
CA ILE A 252 -10.79 -3.95 -2.34
C ILE A 252 -11.76 -5.06 -1.93
N SER A 253 -11.84 -5.36 -0.62
CA SER A 253 -12.77 -6.36 -0.09
C SER A 253 -14.24 -5.97 -0.25
N GLY A 254 -14.55 -4.67 -0.39
CA GLY A 254 -15.92 -4.15 -0.42
C GLY A 254 -16.63 -4.16 0.94
N LYS A 255 -15.91 -4.45 2.02
CA LYS A 255 -16.48 -4.56 3.38
C LYS A 255 -16.36 -3.26 4.16
N PRO A 256 -17.25 -3.01 5.15
CA PRO A 256 -17.15 -1.87 6.05
C PRO A 256 -15.78 -1.76 6.70
N ILE A 257 -15.13 -0.60 6.56
CA ILE A 257 -13.81 -0.33 7.11
C ILE A 257 -13.89 0.77 8.15
N PHE A 258 -13.41 0.48 9.35
CA PHE A 258 -13.27 1.44 10.44
C PHE A 258 -11.80 1.80 10.63
N VAL A 259 -11.50 3.09 10.69
CA VAL A 259 -10.14 3.57 10.98
C VAL A 259 -9.99 3.81 12.48
N ALA A 260 -9.01 3.12 13.07
CA ALA A 260 -8.62 3.32 14.46
C ALA A 260 -7.60 4.45 14.55
N HIS A 261 -8.06 5.65 14.88
CA HIS A 261 -7.22 6.84 14.98
C HIS A 261 -6.39 6.84 16.26
N MET A 262 -5.15 7.33 16.12
CA MET A 262 -4.19 7.62 17.18
C MET A 262 -3.76 9.07 17.13
N ASN A 263 -3.21 9.59 18.23
CA ASN A 263 -2.68 10.94 18.27
C ASN A 263 -1.37 11.04 17.45
N PRO A 264 -1.29 11.98 16.49
CA PRO A 264 -0.08 12.13 15.71
C PRO A 264 1.01 12.87 16.49
N LYS A 265 2.26 12.44 16.38
CA LYS A 265 3.43 13.12 16.97
C LYS A 265 3.81 14.41 16.24
N ARG A 266 3.31 14.61 15.04
CA ARG A 266 3.62 15.75 14.16
C ARG A 266 2.49 15.97 13.18
N ASN A 267 2.56 17.08 12.44
CA ASN A 267 1.60 17.39 11.39
C ASN A 267 1.40 16.23 10.41
N ASN A 268 0.16 15.80 10.27
CA ASN A 268 -0.27 14.65 9.48
C ASN A 268 -1.30 15.01 8.38
N TYR A 269 -1.28 16.24 7.86
CA TYR A 269 -2.26 16.70 6.86
C TYR A 269 -2.45 15.77 5.67
N ARG A 270 -1.39 15.07 5.22
CA ARG A 270 -1.50 14.07 4.14
C ARG A 270 -2.43 12.93 4.53
N PHE A 271 -2.32 12.43 5.76
CA PHE A 271 -3.24 11.40 6.27
C PHE A 271 -4.65 11.93 6.41
N GLN A 272 -4.82 13.14 6.93
CA GLN A 272 -6.15 13.75 7.09
C GLN A 272 -6.86 13.90 5.75
N ARG A 273 -6.16 14.40 4.70
CA ARG A 273 -6.72 14.49 3.34
C ARG A 273 -7.10 13.11 2.79
N PHE A 274 -6.28 12.10 3.00
CA PHE A 274 -6.59 10.73 2.61
C PHE A 274 -7.84 10.19 3.33
N PHE A 275 -7.93 10.38 4.64
CA PHE A 275 -9.12 9.93 5.39
C PHE A 275 -10.38 10.70 4.97
N GLN A 276 -10.27 11.99 4.72
CA GLN A 276 -11.38 12.79 4.21
C GLN A 276 -11.87 12.25 2.87
N LEU A 277 -10.98 12.05 1.90
CA LEU A 277 -11.29 11.51 0.58
C LEU A 277 -11.98 10.14 0.69
N PHE A 278 -11.43 9.21 1.49
CA PHE A 278 -12.00 7.87 1.65
C PHE A 278 -13.35 7.88 2.38
N ARG A 279 -13.56 8.85 3.27
CA ARG A 279 -14.86 9.07 3.93
C ARG A 279 -15.90 9.62 2.95
N GLU A 280 -15.54 10.60 2.14
CA GLU A 280 -16.39 11.16 1.09
C GLU A 280 -16.79 10.11 0.05
N MET A 281 -15.88 9.19 -0.27
CA MET A 281 -16.17 8.01 -1.11
C MET A 281 -17.02 6.94 -0.40
N GLY A 282 -17.36 7.12 0.87
CA GLY A 282 -18.13 6.15 1.66
C GLY A 282 -17.36 4.87 2.02
N ILE A 283 -16.04 4.82 1.84
CA ILE A 283 -15.22 3.62 2.07
C ILE A 283 -14.96 3.41 3.56
N ILE A 284 -14.65 4.46 4.30
CA ILE A 284 -14.27 4.38 5.71
C ILE A 284 -15.20 5.16 6.64
N ARG A 285 -15.24 4.70 7.90
CA ARG A 285 -15.77 5.42 9.06
C ARG A 285 -14.75 5.40 10.20
N ASN A 286 -14.94 6.23 11.24
CA ASN A 286 -14.07 6.17 12.42
C ASN A 286 -14.47 5.01 13.32
N LEU A 287 -13.50 4.36 13.95
CA LEU A 287 -13.76 3.41 15.03
C LEU A 287 -14.40 4.16 16.22
N GLY A 288 -15.57 3.69 16.65
CA GLY A 288 -16.41 4.36 17.66
C GLY A 288 -17.70 4.93 17.09
N GLU A 289 -17.80 5.06 15.76
CA GLU A 289 -19.08 5.31 15.11
C GLU A 289 -19.95 4.04 15.14
N LYS A 290 -21.25 4.20 14.88
CA LYS A 290 -22.21 3.09 14.91
C LYS A 290 -21.78 1.96 13.97
N VAL A 291 -21.75 0.75 14.49
CA VAL A 291 -21.44 -0.44 13.68
C VAL A 291 -22.66 -0.81 12.86
N GLU A 292 -22.64 -0.40 11.62
CA GLU A 292 -23.64 -0.69 10.60
C GLU A 292 -23.00 -1.38 9.41
N LYS A 293 -23.82 -2.11 8.65
CA LYS A 293 -23.42 -2.59 7.34
C LYS A 293 -23.61 -1.45 6.33
N TRP A 294 -22.60 -1.19 5.52
CA TRP A 294 -22.74 -0.31 4.36
C TRP A 294 -21.96 -0.91 3.18
N THR A 295 -22.24 -0.40 2.01
CA THR A 295 -21.55 -0.74 0.77
C THR A 295 -21.01 0.53 0.16
N TYR A 296 -19.98 0.42 -0.64
CA TYR A 296 -19.40 1.50 -1.43
C TYR A 296 -19.05 0.98 -2.84
N ASN A 297 -18.83 1.88 -3.76
CA ASN A 297 -18.46 1.53 -5.12
C ASN A 297 -17.16 0.73 -5.13
N HIS A 298 -17.06 -0.23 -6.05
CA HIS A 298 -15.86 -1.03 -6.21
C HIS A 298 -14.61 -0.16 -6.28
N PHE A 299 -13.66 -0.43 -5.40
CA PHE A 299 -12.42 0.31 -5.31
C PHE A 299 -11.26 -0.59 -5.73
N ASN A 300 -10.74 -0.36 -6.95
CA ASN A 300 -9.52 -0.98 -7.45
C ASN A 300 -8.68 0.08 -8.15
N GLU A 301 -7.76 0.67 -7.40
CA GLU A 301 -6.95 1.78 -7.90
C GLU A 301 -5.95 1.33 -8.97
N ALA A 302 -5.45 0.09 -8.90
CA ALA A 302 -4.55 -0.45 -9.91
C ALA A 302 -5.23 -0.53 -11.29
N GLU A 303 -6.47 -1.04 -11.36
CA GLU A 303 -7.24 -1.11 -12.61
C GLU A 303 -7.60 0.28 -13.15
N ARG A 304 -8.06 1.18 -12.28
CA ARG A 304 -8.39 2.56 -12.68
C ARG A 304 -7.19 3.28 -13.29
N ILE A 305 -6.04 3.21 -12.62
CA ILE A 305 -4.81 3.84 -13.10
C ILE A 305 -4.32 3.15 -14.38
N ALA A 306 -4.36 1.82 -14.47
CA ALA A 306 -3.96 1.10 -15.68
C ALA A 306 -4.77 1.52 -16.90
N SER A 307 -6.08 1.74 -16.75
CA SER A 307 -6.94 2.24 -17.85
C SER A 307 -6.49 3.62 -18.33
N LEU A 308 -6.12 4.53 -17.42
CA LEU A 308 -5.60 5.85 -17.76
C LEU A 308 -4.20 5.79 -18.41
N VAL A 309 -3.34 4.86 -17.96
CA VAL A 309 -2.02 4.64 -18.56
C VAL A 309 -2.16 4.10 -19.98
N HIS A 310 -3.07 3.15 -20.23
CA HIS A 310 -3.32 2.64 -21.59
C HIS A 310 -3.73 3.74 -22.56
N SER A 311 -4.55 4.70 -22.15
CA SER A 311 -4.90 5.84 -23.01
C SER A 311 -3.70 6.72 -23.37
N LYS A 312 -2.69 6.81 -22.49
CA LYS A 312 -1.45 7.59 -22.72
C LYS A 312 -0.40 6.81 -23.54
N LEU A 313 -0.41 5.49 -23.49
CA LEU A 313 0.50 4.65 -24.28
C LEU A 313 0.09 4.54 -25.76
N ASN A 314 -1.20 4.74 -26.06
CA ASN A 314 -1.77 4.63 -27.39
C ASN A 314 -1.82 5.97 -28.17
N ASN A 315 -1.50 7.08 -27.50
CA ASN A 315 -1.33 8.41 -28.07
C ASN A 315 0.14 8.75 -28.31
#